data_60780e00b53a33e81054c8101b150ebb
#
_entry.id   60780e00b53a33e81054c8101b150ebb
#
_cell.length_a   1.000
_cell.length_b   1.000
_cell.length_c   1.000
_cell.angle_alpha   90.00
_cell.angle_beta   90.00
_cell.angle_gamma   90.00
#
_symmetry.space_group_name_H-M   'P 1'
#
loop_
_entity.id
_entity.type
_entity.pdbx_description
1 polymer ?
#
loop_
_entity_poly.entity_id
_entity_poly.type
_entity_poly.pdbx_seq_one_letter_code
_entity_poly.pdbx_strand_id
1 'polypeptide(L)'
;MPHRPLATLAVLLSVLTVSGLEPQPTSIPQPAQPVPKSLPAAPEWTQGRLAAVDKKLDGEIRDLVALYQHIHTHPELSLMEVNTAKRLADEMRKTGCDVTEKVGGNGVVAVLKNGPGPVVLIRTDMDALPIAEQTGLPYASKVRVKNRDGVEVGVMHACGHDIHMASWVGTARVLAALKDQWSGTVVFIGQPAEEIVAGAKQMLDAGLYSKFPKPDYALAVHSDPLYPVGTLGFSEGLAMANSDTVDILVKGKGGHGASPHVTIDPIVLAARIVLDLQTIVSRETDPLDPVVVTVGSIHGGTKHNIIPNEVKLQLTVRTTTTGTRDRVLKAIDRIAKAAALGANAPAPEVKVSLDEFTPATYNDIDLAKKCGGLFREILGAESVRGNRKPVMGAEDFSRYSEGKTPIFIYFIGTISQEKYDAAQKPEAPRLPGMHTDAYAPLPEPSIRTGVRTMSLAAMKLLPKEK
;
A
#
# COMPACT_ATOMS: atom_id res chain seq x y z
N MET A 1 -80.78 -32.03 -13.86
CA MET A 1 -79.41 -32.20 -13.35
C MET A 1 -78.78 -30.81 -13.32
N PRO A 2 -78.37 -30.26 -12.18
CA PRO A 2 -78.06 -28.86 -12.06
C PRO A 2 -76.61 -28.60 -12.38
N HIS A 3 -76.39 -27.48 -13.06
CA HIS A 3 -75.11 -26.90 -13.39
C HIS A 3 -74.33 -26.43 -12.11
N ARG A 4 -73.05 -26.81 -11.98
CA ARG A 4 -72.09 -26.21 -11.00
C ARG A 4 -71.31 -25.10 -11.68
N PRO A 5 -71.14 -23.95 -11.04
CA PRO A 5 -70.27 -22.86 -11.58
C PRO A 5 -68.79 -23.13 -11.36
N LEU A 6 -67.97 -22.81 -12.37
CA LEU A 6 -66.54 -22.77 -12.27
C LEU A 6 -66.10 -21.61 -11.36
N ALA A 7 -65.31 -21.92 -10.34
CA ALA A 7 -64.60 -20.90 -9.54
C ALA A 7 -63.31 -20.44 -10.24
N THR A 8 -63.29 -19.18 -10.60
CA THR A 8 -62.09 -18.51 -11.16
C THR A 8 -61.12 -18.23 -10.04
N LEU A 9 -59.95 -18.91 -10.05
CA LEU A 9 -58.87 -18.67 -9.13
C LEU A 9 -58.04 -17.46 -9.63
N ALA A 10 -58.21 -16.31 -8.98
CA ALA A 10 -57.35 -15.14 -9.21
C ALA A 10 -56.00 -15.36 -8.53
N VAL A 11 -54.96 -15.54 -9.32
CA VAL A 11 -53.56 -15.54 -8.82
C VAL A 11 -53.12 -14.08 -8.65
N LEU A 12 -53.03 -13.63 -7.41
CA LEU A 12 -52.36 -12.37 -7.07
C LEU A 12 -50.85 -12.57 -7.25
N LEU A 13 -50.26 -11.99 -8.30
CA LEU A 13 -48.84 -11.78 -8.41
C LEU A 13 -48.45 -10.63 -7.46
N SER A 14 -47.89 -10.98 -6.29
CA SER A 14 -47.18 -10.01 -5.46
C SER A 14 -45.80 -9.73 -6.09
N VAL A 15 -45.67 -8.57 -6.69
CA VAL A 15 -44.38 -8.05 -7.12
C VAL A 15 -43.60 -7.70 -5.85
N LEU A 16 -42.67 -8.58 -5.45
CA LEU A 16 -41.62 -8.26 -4.47
C LEU A 16 -40.66 -7.28 -5.13
N THR A 17 -40.81 -5.99 -4.84
CA THR A 17 -39.77 -5.00 -5.09
C THR A 17 -38.59 -5.36 -4.20
N VAL A 18 -37.53 -5.89 -4.80
CA VAL A 18 -36.21 -6.00 -4.16
C VAL A 18 -35.74 -4.57 -3.97
N SER A 19 -35.96 -4.02 -2.76
CA SER A 19 -35.31 -2.80 -2.33
C SER A 19 -33.80 -3.05 -2.36
N GLY A 20 -33.10 -2.26 -3.17
CA GLY A 20 -31.67 -2.36 -3.33
C GLY A 20 -30.97 -2.36 -1.97
N LEU A 21 -30.05 -3.27 -1.78
CA LEU A 21 -29.06 -3.23 -0.71
C LEU A 21 -28.26 -1.94 -0.92
N GLU A 22 -28.57 -0.90 -0.15
CA GLU A 22 -27.69 0.26 -0.04
C GLU A 22 -26.33 -0.21 0.44
N PRO A 23 -25.23 0.18 -0.23
CA PRO A 23 -23.90 -0.13 0.25
C PRO A 23 -23.71 0.54 1.61
N GLN A 24 -23.39 -0.26 2.64
CA GLN A 24 -23.08 0.24 3.98
C GLN A 24 -22.02 1.33 3.88
N PRO A 25 -22.20 2.47 4.55
CA PRO A 25 -21.22 3.54 4.52
C PRO A 25 -19.92 3.02 5.10
N THR A 26 -18.84 3.07 4.32
CA THR A 26 -17.50 2.94 4.87
C THR A 26 -17.36 3.99 5.97
N SER A 27 -17.07 3.56 7.18
CA SER A 27 -17.04 4.39 8.38
C SER A 27 -16.23 5.66 8.13
N ILE A 28 -16.92 6.79 8.05
CA ILE A 28 -16.30 8.12 8.10
C ILE A 28 -15.44 8.14 9.38
N PRO A 29 -14.19 8.59 9.33
CA PRO A 29 -13.38 8.73 10.53
C PRO A 29 -14.16 9.54 11.57
N GLN A 30 -14.32 8.99 12.78
CA GLN A 30 -14.98 9.75 13.86
C GLN A 30 -14.27 11.09 14.04
N PRO A 31 -15.01 12.19 14.32
CA PRO A 31 -14.39 13.48 14.58
C PRO A 31 -13.37 13.31 15.71
N ALA A 32 -12.19 13.87 15.51
CA ALA A 32 -11.11 13.85 16.48
C ALA A 32 -11.63 14.35 17.83
N GLN A 33 -11.25 13.69 18.92
CA GLN A 33 -11.56 14.18 20.28
C GLN A 33 -11.05 15.60 20.42
N PRO A 34 -11.76 16.49 21.14
CA PRO A 34 -11.37 17.88 21.29
C PRO A 34 -9.94 17.95 21.88
N VAL A 35 -9.03 18.49 21.11
CA VAL A 35 -7.64 18.72 21.49
C VAL A 35 -7.61 19.86 22.52
N PRO A 36 -6.80 19.80 23.58
CA PRO A 36 -6.63 20.89 24.54
C PRO A 36 -6.28 22.19 23.81
N LYS A 37 -6.95 23.28 24.14
CA LYS A 37 -6.90 24.58 23.44
C LYS A 37 -5.55 25.30 23.45
N SER A 38 -4.51 24.79 24.07
CA SER A 38 -3.14 25.28 23.97
C SER A 38 -2.14 24.20 24.31
N LEU A 39 -1.38 23.73 23.33
CA LEU A 39 -0.13 23.05 23.59
C LEU A 39 0.92 24.08 24.04
N PRO A 40 1.84 23.71 24.95
CA PRO A 40 3.00 24.55 25.23
C PRO A 40 3.76 24.82 23.92
N ALA A 41 4.41 25.98 23.83
CA ALA A 41 5.25 26.31 22.67
C ALA A 41 6.25 25.16 22.42
N ALA A 42 6.45 24.82 21.14
CA ALA A 42 7.38 23.75 20.78
C ALA A 42 8.76 23.99 21.46
N PRO A 43 9.45 22.94 21.92
CA PRO A 43 10.76 23.08 22.54
C PRO A 43 11.73 23.87 21.64
N GLU A 44 12.67 24.61 22.24
CA GLU A 44 13.70 25.38 21.52
C GLU A 44 14.44 24.53 20.48
N TRP A 45 14.71 23.25 20.82
CA TRP A 45 15.30 22.29 19.90
C TRP A 45 14.50 22.16 18.60
N THR A 46 13.18 22.03 18.71
CA THR A 46 12.28 21.87 17.55
C THR A 46 12.15 23.17 16.78
N GLN A 47 11.97 24.31 17.46
CA GLN A 47 11.77 25.61 16.80
C GLN A 47 12.98 26.02 15.97
N GLY A 48 14.19 25.92 16.53
CA GLY A 48 15.43 26.29 15.84
C GLY A 48 15.69 25.43 14.60
N ARG A 49 15.44 24.11 14.71
CA ARG A 49 15.65 23.19 13.59
C ARG A 49 14.55 23.32 12.53
N LEU A 50 13.31 23.52 12.93
CA LEU A 50 12.20 23.77 11.99
C LEU A 50 12.49 25.01 11.15
N ALA A 51 12.90 26.12 11.77
CA ALA A 51 13.26 27.34 11.04
C ALA A 51 14.41 27.12 10.06
N ALA A 52 15.43 26.34 10.44
CA ALA A 52 16.55 26.01 9.57
C ALA A 52 16.13 25.11 8.38
N VAL A 53 15.28 24.10 8.65
CA VAL A 53 14.71 23.22 7.61
C VAL A 53 13.86 24.04 6.64
N ASP A 54 12.97 24.91 7.14
CA ASP A 54 12.09 25.74 6.31
C ASP A 54 12.87 26.70 5.44
N LYS A 55 13.86 27.39 6.00
CA LYS A 55 14.75 28.28 5.25
C LYS A 55 15.46 27.56 4.10
N LYS A 56 15.96 26.32 4.36
CA LYS A 56 16.60 25.53 3.31
C LYS A 56 15.58 25.07 2.27
N LEU A 57 14.43 24.58 2.70
CA LEU A 57 13.36 24.09 1.85
C LEU A 57 12.77 25.17 0.95
N ASP A 58 12.62 26.41 1.43
CA ASP A 58 12.17 27.54 0.61
C ASP A 58 13.08 27.81 -0.60
N GLY A 59 14.38 27.55 -0.45
CA GLY A 59 15.32 27.63 -1.58
C GLY A 59 15.29 26.44 -2.53
N GLU A 60 14.73 25.29 -2.11
CA GLU A 60 14.76 24.04 -2.87
C GLU A 60 13.39 23.64 -3.47
N ILE A 61 12.31 24.19 -2.94
CA ILE A 61 10.95 23.68 -3.23
C ILE A 61 10.58 23.74 -4.71
N ARG A 62 11.00 24.76 -5.41
CA ARG A 62 10.75 24.92 -6.86
C ARG A 62 11.39 23.79 -7.67
N ASP A 63 12.64 23.44 -7.32
CA ASP A 63 13.35 22.36 -7.98
C ASP A 63 12.81 20.98 -7.62
N LEU A 64 12.32 20.81 -6.37
CA LEU A 64 11.66 19.58 -5.94
C LEU A 64 10.31 19.38 -6.63
N VAL A 65 9.54 20.43 -6.84
CA VAL A 65 8.30 20.38 -7.63
C VAL A 65 8.60 20.08 -9.09
N ALA A 66 9.66 20.64 -9.66
CA ALA A 66 10.09 20.32 -11.02
C ALA A 66 10.55 18.85 -11.14
N LEU A 67 11.25 18.33 -10.12
CA LEU A 67 11.61 16.90 -10.04
C LEU A 67 10.38 16.02 -10.00
N TYR A 68 9.41 16.33 -9.13
CA TYR A 68 8.12 15.66 -9.05
C TYR A 68 7.43 15.60 -10.43
N GLN A 69 7.27 16.76 -11.10
CA GLN A 69 6.63 16.83 -12.41
C GLN A 69 7.37 16.03 -13.48
N HIS A 70 8.71 16.01 -13.42
CA HIS A 70 9.50 15.18 -14.33
C HIS A 70 9.24 13.69 -14.11
N ILE A 71 9.23 13.21 -12.85
CA ILE A 71 8.96 11.81 -12.49
C ILE A 71 7.52 11.46 -12.88
N HIS A 72 6.56 12.32 -12.57
CA HIS A 72 5.14 12.13 -12.89
C HIS A 72 4.89 11.98 -14.41
N THR A 73 5.62 12.72 -15.24
CA THR A 73 5.50 12.64 -16.70
C THR A 73 6.25 11.45 -17.33
N HIS A 74 7.12 10.78 -16.58
CA HIS A 74 7.96 9.67 -17.05
C HIS A 74 7.88 8.47 -16.08
N PRO A 75 6.68 8.00 -15.72
CA PRO A 75 6.54 6.90 -14.78
C PRO A 75 7.00 5.57 -15.40
N GLU A 76 7.58 4.71 -14.59
CA GLU A 76 8.03 3.38 -14.97
C GLU A 76 7.37 2.31 -14.08
N LEU A 77 6.96 1.18 -14.68
CA LEU A 77 6.33 0.07 -13.95
C LEU A 77 7.32 -0.66 -13.04
N SER A 78 6.80 -1.41 -12.09
CA SER A 78 7.57 -2.31 -11.21
C SER A 78 8.57 -3.16 -12.01
N LEU A 79 9.82 -3.21 -11.57
CA LEU A 79 10.98 -3.85 -12.18
C LEU A 79 11.47 -3.20 -13.50
N MET A 80 10.87 -2.10 -13.94
CA MET A 80 11.24 -1.36 -15.14
C MET A 80 11.75 0.05 -14.82
N GLU A 81 11.99 0.40 -13.55
CA GLU A 81 12.32 1.74 -13.02
C GLU A 81 13.78 2.14 -13.30
N VAL A 82 14.27 1.90 -14.52
CA VAL A 82 15.68 2.11 -14.87
C VAL A 82 16.06 3.59 -14.90
N ASN A 83 15.22 4.41 -15.54
CA ASN A 83 15.48 5.84 -15.65
C ASN A 83 15.16 6.58 -14.36
N THR A 84 14.13 6.15 -13.64
CA THR A 84 13.77 6.66 -12.33
C THR A 84 14.88 6.43 -11.32
N ALA A 85 15.39 5.20 -11.23
CA ALA A 85 16.52 4.86 -10.35
C ALA A 85 17.78 5.69 -10.68
N LYS A 86 18.12 5.79 -11.97
CA LYS A 86 19.23 6.62 -12.42
C LYS A 86 19.05 8.09 -12.04
N ARG A 87 17.85 8.65 -12.26
CA ARG A 87 17.54 10.03 -11.92
C ARG A 87 17.72 10.27 -10.42
N LEU A 88 17.19 9.40 -9.56
CA LEU A 88 17.34 9.50 -8.12
C LEU A 88 18.80 9.37 -7.69
N ALA A 89 19.54 8.43 -8.24
CA ALA A 89 20.97 8.27 -7.97
C ALA A 89 21.76 9.56 -8.30
N ASP A 90 21.44 10.19 -9.44
CA ASP A 90 22.08 11.45 -9.85
C ASP A 90 21.71 12.61 -8.91
N GLU A 91 20.45 12.69 -8.42
CA GLU A 91 20.07 13.68 -7.40
C GLU A 91 20.78 13.45 -6.06
N MET A 92 20.94 12.19 -5.63
CA MET A 92 21.62 11.87 -4.36
C MET A 92 23.12 12.15 -4.42
N ARG A 93 23.79 11.94 -5.55
CA ARG A 93 25.20 12.32 -5.73
C ARG A 93 25.43 13.82 -5.52
N LYS A 94 24.48 14.67 -5.92
CA LYS A 94 24.56 16.13 -5.71
C LYS A 94 24.56 16.52 -4.23
N THR A 95 24.03 15.67 -3.35
CA THR A 95 24.00 15.90 -1.90
C THR A 95 25.27 15.45 -1.19
N GLY A 96 26.22 14.86 -1.91
CA GLY A 96 27.47 14.30 -1.34
C GLY A 96 27.27 12.93 -0.69
N CYS A 97 26.21 12.22 -1.00
CA CYS A 97 26.03 10.82 -0.63
C CYS A 97 26.98 9.90 -1.41
N ASP A 98 27.43 8.84 -0.77
CA ASP A 98 28.04 7.69 -1.44
C ASP A 98 26.91 6.82 -2.03
N VAL A 99 26.83 6.74 -3.37
CA VAL A 99 25.67 6.18 -4.07
C VAL A 99 26.02 4.87 -4.78
N THR A 100 25.28 3.83 -4.48
CA THR A 100 25.33 2.51 -5.13
C THR A 100 24.00 2.23 -5.83
N GLU A 101 24.08 1.95 -7.12
CA GLU A 101 22.92 1.57 -7.95
C GLU A 101 22.82 0.05 -8.11
N LYS A 102 21.67 -0.43 -8.58
CA LYS A 102 21.40 -1.84 -8.90
C LYS A 102 21.47 -2.78 -7.68
N VAL A 103 21.05 -2.30 -6.53
CA VAL A 103 20.93 -3.12 -5.32
C VAL A 103 19.57 -3.83 -5.31
N GLY A 104 19.54 -5.12 -5.57
CA GLY A 104 18.30 -5.88 -5.71
C GLY A 104 17.47 -5.43 -6.92
N GLY A 105 18.06 -5.44 -8.11
CA GLY A 105 17.44 -4.95 -9.34
C GLY A 105 17.73 -3.46 -9.58
N ASN A 106 16.71 -2.63 -9.70
CA ASN A 106 16.86 -1.19 -9.94
C ASN A 106 17.06 -0.37 -8.65
N GLY A 107 17.24 -1.03 -7.48
CA GLY A 107 17.36 -0.36 -6.20
C GLY A 107 18.58 0.58 -6.11
N VAL A 108 18.38 1.72 -5.45
CA VAL A 108 19.43 2.74 -5.18
C VAL A 108 19.68 2.82 -3.68
N VAL A 109 20.94 2.78 -3.29
CA VAL A 109 21.36 3.03 -1.89
C VAL A 109 22.29 4.24 -1.89
N ALA A 110 21.99 5.24 -1.06
CA ALA A 110 22.79 6.44 -0.92
C ALA A 110 23.11 6.69 0.57
N VAL A 111 24.39 6.69 0.93
CA VAL A 111 24.84 6.79 2.31
C VAL A 111 25.39 8.18 2.59
N LEU A 112 24.78 8.88 3.56
CA LEU A 112 25.24 10.18 4.05
C LEU A 112 25.79 10.03 5.45
N LYS A 113 27.12 10.13 5.60
CA LYS A 113 27.83 10.07 6.89
C LYS A 113 28.04 11.46 7.46
N ASN A 114 27.85 11.58 8.77
CA ASN A 114 28.04 12.82 9.52
C ASN A 114 28.50 12.56 10.97
N GLY A 115 29.67 11.94 11.12
CA GLY A 115 30.25 11.62 12.42
C GLY A 115 29.72 10.32 13.04
N PRO A 116 30.10 10.06 14.31
CA PRO A 116 29.62 8.91 15.06
C PRO A 116 28.15 9.08 15.45
N GLY A 117 27.41 7.98 15.67
CA GLY A 117 26.05 7.99 16.11
C GLY A 117 25.21 6.90 15.47
N PRO A 118 23.90 6.91 15.69
CA PRO A 118 22.98 5.93 15.13
C PRO A 118 22.91 5.94 13.60
N VAL A 119 22.33 4.89 13.04
CA VAL A 119 22.06 4.75 11.61
C VAL A 119 20.55 4.79 11.40
N VAL A 120 20.08 5.71 10.56
CA VAL A 120 18.67 5.83 10.16
C VAL A 120 18.53 5.49 8.69
N LEU A 121 17.68 4.51 8.37
CA LEU A 121 17.28 4.22 7.00
C LEU A 121 16.06 5.07 6.65
N ILE A 122 16.07 5.72 5.49
CA ILE A 122 14.93 6.46 4.93
C ILE A 122 14.60 5.89 3.56
N ARG A 123 13.38 5.35 3.42
CA ARG A 123 12.91 4.68 2.21
C ARG A 123 11.98 5.57 1.39
N THR A 124 12.17 5.53 0.08
CA THR A 124 11.15 5.83 -0.93
C THR A 124 10.96 4.63 -1.82
N ASP A 125 9.73 4.43 -2.32
CA ASP A 125 9.39 3.59 -3.44
C ASP A 125 9.58 4.34 -4.76
N MET A 126 9.65 3.62 -5.90
CA MET A 126 9.99 4.24 -7.19
C MET A 126 9.04 3.87 -8.34
N ASP A 127 8.30 2.78 -8.21
CA ASP A 127 7.50 2.23 -9.29
C ASP A 127 6.14 2.91 -9.46
N ALA A 128 5.57 2.75 -10.64
CA ALA A 128 4.25 3.24 -11.02
C ALA A 128 3.33 2.09 -11.43
N LEU A 129 2.06 2.41 -11.60
CA LEU A 129 0.98 1.46 -11.86
C LEU A 129 0.58 1.41 -13.34
N PRO A 130 0.08 0.25 -13.84
CA PRO A 130 -0.41 0.09 -15.22
C PRO A 130 -1.80 0.74 -15.41
N ILE A 131 -1.88 2.05 -15.19
CA ILE A 131 -3.11 2.86 -15.26
C ILE A 131 -2.92 3.98 -16.28
N ALA A 132 -3.89 4.18 -17.17
CA ALA A 132 -3.90 5.33 -18.07
C ALA A 132 -4.47 6.55 -17.34
N GLU A 133 -3.66 7.58 -17.16
CA GLU A 133 -4.01 8.78 -16.38
C GLU A 133 -5.14 9.58 -17.03
N GLN A 134 -6.10 10.04 -16.19
CA GLN A 134 -7.26 10.86 -16.57
C GLN A 134 -7.39 12.12 -15.72
N THR A 135 -6.32 12.56 -15.06
CA THR A 135 -6.35 13.71 -14.14
C THR A 135 -6.60 15.05 -14.83
N GLY A 136 -6.27 15.15 -16.12
CA GLY A 136 -6.32 16.42 -16.86
C GLY A 136 -5.22 17.43 -16.48
N LEU A 137 -4.22 17.02 -15.70
CA LEU A 137 -3.10 17.87 -15.32
C LEU A 137 -2.26 18.24 -16.55
N PRO A 138 -1.67 19.46 -16.61
CA PRO A 138 -0.83 19.87 -17.73
C PRO A 138 0.44 19.00 -17.91
N TYR A 139 0.84 18.30 -16.85
CA TYR A 139 1.95 17.36 -16.81
C TYR A 139 1.49 15.90 -16.60
N ALA A 140 0.23 15.59 -16.95
CA ALA A 140 -0.27 14.22 -16.89
C ALA A 140 0.57 13.26 -17.72
N SER A 141 0.77 12.05 -17.23
CA SER A 141 1.49 11.00 -17.94
C SER A 141 0.78 10.60 -19.23
N LYS A 142 1.55 10.47 -20.30
CA LYS A 142 1.11 9.91 -21.60
C LYS A 142 1.90 8.63 -21.94
N VAL A 143 2.63 8.11 -20.97
CA VAL A 143 3.49 6.93 -21.14
C VAL A 143 2.62 5.71 -21.39
N ARG A 144 2.98 4.93 -22.41
CA ARG A 144 2.41 3.63 -22.71
C ARG A 144 3.55 2.64 -22.94
N VAL A 145 3.46 1.49 -22.28
CA VAL A 145 4.47 0.44 -22.38
C VAL A 145 3.80 -0.93 -22.44
N LYS A 146 4.53 -1.92 -22.90
CA LYS A 146 4.13 -3.33 -22.72
C LYS A 146 4.49 -3.75 -21.30
N ASN A 147 3.49 -4.21 -20.54
CA ASN A 147 3.71 -4.83 -19.24
C ASN A 147 4.39 -6.21 -19.39
N ARG A 148 4.64 -6.88 -18.29
CA ARG A 148 5.32 -8.20 -18.25
C ARG A 148 4.56 -9.30 -19.01
N ASP A 149 3.24 -9.14 -19.19
CA ASP A 149 2.39 -10.06 -19.95
C ASP A 149 2.34 -9.71 -21.44
N GLY A 150 3.10 -8.68 -21.87
CA GLY A 150 3.14 -8.21 -23.26
C GLY A 150 1.94 -7.34 -23.65
N VAL A 151 1.08 -6.98 -22.70
CA VAL A 151 -0.10 -6.13 -22.93
C VAL A 151 0.32 -4.66 -22.86
N GLU A 152 -0.10 -3.86 -23.85
CA GLU A 152 0.12 -2.41 -23.84
C GLU A 152 -0.80 -1.73 -22.83
N VAL A 153 -0.20 -1.01 -21.88
CA VAL A 153 -0.89 -0.29 -20.81
C VAL A 153 -0.42 1.15 -20.70
N GLY A 154 -1.29 2.05 -20.22
CA GLY A 154 -0.86 3.37 -19.73
C GLY A 154 -0.10 3.22 -18.41
N VAL A 155 0.73 4.20 -18.07
CA VAL A 155 1.50 4.18 -16.82
C VAL A 155 1.29 5.48 -16.05
N MET A 156 1.02 5.39 -14.74
CA MET A 156 0.75 6.54 -13.89
C MET A 156 1.27 6.30 -12.47
N HIS A 157 1.82 7.33 -11.83
CA HIS A 157 2.09 7.33 -10.38
C HIS A 157 0.78 7.48 -9.58
N ALA A 158 -0.11 6.49 -9.70
CA ALA A 158 -1.42 6.53 -9.05
C ALA A 158 -1.40 6.16 -7.55
N CYS A 159 -0.21 5.85 -7.00
CA CYS A 159 0.02 5.68 -5.57
C CYS A 159 0.80 6.85 -4.94
N GLY A 160 1.28 7.82 -5.75
CA GLY A 160 1.97 9.02 -5.28
C GLY A 160 3.44 8.82 -4.92
N HIS A 161 4.08 7.78 -5.48
CA HIS A 161 5.51 7.52 -5.27
C HIS A 161 6.39 8.67 -5.78
N ASP A 162 5.94 9.46 -6.74
CA ASP A 162 6.56 10.70 -7.19
C ASP A 162 6.64 11.78 -6.08
N ILE A 163 5.60 11.91 -5.22
CA ILE A 163 5.63 12.74 -4.01
C ILE A 163 6.65 12.19 -3.01
N HIS A 164 6.69 10.85 -2.85
CA HIS A 164 7.63 10.20 -1.93
C HIS A 164 9.07 10.45 -2.37
N MET A 165 9.38 10.23 -3.67
CA MET A 165 10.71 10.44 -4.25
C MET A 165 11.17 11.90 -4.15
N ALA A 166 10.29 12.86 -4.46
CA ALA A 166 10.61 14.29 -4.32
C ALA A 166 10.87 14.69 -2.86
N SER A 167 10.07 14.16 -1.93
CA SER A 167 10.25 14.38 -0.49
C SER A 167 11.55 13.74 0.02
N TRP A 168 11.89 12.56 -0.46
CA TRP A 168 13.11 11.83 -0.12
C TRP A 168 14.37 12.60 -0.57
N VAL A 169 14.39 13.10 -1.83
CA VAL A 169 15.49 13.95 -2.34
C VAL A 169 15.58 15.24 -1.55
N GLY A 170 14.45 15.90 -1.26
CA GLY A 170 14.39 17.10 -0.44
C GLY A 170 14.95 16.89 0.97
N THR A 171 14.60 15.76 1.59
CA THR A 171 15.15 15.35 2.90
C THR A 171 16.66 15.20 2.85
N ALA A 172 17.19 14.55 1.81
CA ALA A 172 18.65 14.39 1.64
C ALA A 172 19.37 15.74 1.48
N ARG A 173 18.80 16.65 0.66
CA ARG A 173 19.34 18.02 0.48
C ARG A 173 19.34 18.82 1.77
N VAL A 174 18.28 18.74 2.57
CA VAL A 174 18.18 19.39 3.88
C VAL A 174 19.19 18.83 4.85
N LEU A 175 19.26 17.51 5.01
CA LEU A 175 20.21 16.88 5.95
C LEU A 175 21.66 17.12 5.55
N ALA A 176 21.99 17.12 4.27
CA ALA A 176 23.31 17.45 3.77
C ALA A 176 23.72 18.92 4.04
N ALA A 177 22.77 19.84 3.97
CA ALA A 177 23.01 21.25 4.25
C ALA A 177 23.12 21.58 5.74
N LEU A 178 22.47 20.79 6.62
CA LEU A 178 22.38 21.03 8.06
C LEU A 178 23.18 20.01 8.88
N LYS A 179 24.35 19.61 8.38
CA LYS A 179 25.25 18.65 9.06
C LYS A 179 25.74 19.11 10.44
N ASP A 180 25.69 20.39 10.70
CA ASP A 180 25.99 20.97 12.01
C ASP A 180 24.96 20.65 13.10
N GLN A 181 23.77 20.17 12.71
CA GLN A 181 22.61 19.95 13.60
C GLN A 181 22.34 18.50 13.98
N TRP A 182 23.06 17.54 13.41
CA TRP A 182 22.88 16.11 13.68
C TRP A 182 24.22 15.36 13.58
N SER A 183 24.28 14.11 14.09
CA SER A 183 25.45 13.23 14.01
C SER A 183 25.00 11.78 13.82
N GLY A 184 25.74 11.02 13.02
CA GLY A 184 25.43 9.63 12.69
C GLY A 184 25.45 9.37 11.19
N THR A 185 24.67 8.39 10.75
CA THR A 185 24.59 7.99 9.33
C THR A 185 23.16 7.90 8.88
N VAL A 186 22.86 8.43 7.68
CA VAL A 186 21.59 8.18 7.00
C VAL A 186 21.83 7.28 5.80
N VAL A 187 21.07 6.19 5.72
CA VAL A 187 21.03 5.28 4.58
C VAL A 187 19.72 5.54 3.83
N PHE A 188 19.80 6.28 2.76
CA PHE A 188 18.68 6.53 1.87
C PHE A 188 18.53 5.36 0.90
N ILE A 189 17.31 4.82 0.75
CA ILE A 189 17.04 3.77 -0.23
C ILE A 189 15.92 4.19 -1.17
N GLY A 190 16.17 4.09 -2.47
CA GLY A 190 15.16 4.11 -3.54
C GLY A 190 14.80 2.67 -3.87
N GLN A 191 13.64 2.23 -3.44
CA GLN A 191 13.20 0.85 -3.55
C GLN A 191 12.36 0.66 -4.81
N PRO A 192 12.68 -0.30 -5.70
CA PRO A 192 11.84 -0.67 -6.84
C PRO A 192 10.68 -1.57 -6.40
N ALA A 193 9.73 -1.81 -7.29
CA ALA A 193 8.77 -2.92 -7.26
C ALA A 193 7.99 -3.08 -5.95
N GLU A 194 7.53 -1.96 -5.37
CA GLU A 194 6.66 -1.96 -4.18
C GLU A 194 5.29 -2.51 -4.52
N GLU A 195 4.69 -2.10 -5.64
CA GLU A 195 3.33 -2.42 -6.07
C GLU A 195 3.09 -3.92 -6.37
N ILE A 196 4.18 -4.66 -6.47
CA ILE A 196 4.16 -6.13 -6.57
C ILE A 196 4.79 -6.81 -5.35
N VAL A 197 5.00 -6.07 -4.26
CA VAL A 197 5.54 -6.47 -2.95
C VAL A 197 6.86 -7.25 -3.01
N ALA A 198 7.72 -6.93 -3.98
CA ALA A 198 8.95 -7.67 -4.28
C ALA A 198 10.24 -6.91 -3.95
N GLY A 199 10.22 -5.58 -4.04
CA GLY A 199 11.44 -4.76 -4.04
C GLY A 199 12.20 -4.76 -2.73
N ALA A 200 11.53 -4.66 -1.59
CA ALA A 200 12.19 -4.71 -0.29
C ALA A 200 12.92 -6.05 -0.08
N LYS A 201 12.26 -7.16 -0.43
CA LYS A 201 12.89 -8.49 -0.36
C LYS A 201 14.11 -8.57 -1.28
N GLN A 202 14.01 -8.10 -2.52
CA GLN A 202 15.12 -8.12 -3.47
C GLN A 202 16.32 -7.31 -2.96
N MET A 203 16.09 -6.13 -2.37
CA MET A 203 17.18 -5.31 -1.79
C MET A 203 17.83 -5.99 -0.57
N LEU A 204 17.03 -6.60 0.30
CA LEU A 204 17.55 -7.35 1.46
C LEU A 204 18.34 -8.58 1.03
N ASP A 205 17.83 -9.38 0.09
CA ASP A 205 18.51 -10.55 -0.48
C ASP A 205 19.82 -10.16 -1.20
N ALA A 206 19.87 -8.98 -1.83
CA ALA A 206 21.08 -8.42 -2.42
C ALA A 206 22.12 -7.96 -1.39
N GLY A 207 21.79 -8.02 -0.10
CA GLY A 207 22.68 -7.71 1.01
C GLY A 207 22.57 -6.29 1.53
N LEU A 208 21.42 -5.64 1.48
CA LEU A 208 21.23 -4.29 2.00
C LEU A 208 21.76 -4.16 3.44
N TYR A 209 21.42 -5.11 4.33
CA TYR A 209 21.84 -5.06 5.74
C TYR A 209 23.22 -5.64 6.03
N SER A 210 23.90 -6.25 5.04
CA SER A 210 25.24 -6.82 5.20
C SER A 210 26.33 -6.02 4.50
N LYS A 211 25.99 -5.29 3.43
CA LYS A 211 26.95 -4.49 2.63
C LYS A 211 26.92 -3.02 2.96
N PHE A 212 25.85 -2.53 3.57
CA PHE A 212 25.68 -1.13 3.95
C PHE A 212 25.50 -1.02 5.47
N PRO A 213 25.63 0.19 6.06
CA PRO A 213 25.40 0.39 7.48
C PRO A 213 24.01 -0.13 7.89
N LYS A 214 23.98 -1.12 8.80
CA LYS A 214 22.71 -1.68 9.29
C LYS A 214 21.98 -0.62 10.10
N PRO A 215 20.68 -0.35 9.80
CA PRO A 215 19.95 0.71 10.47
C PRO A 215 19.53 0.33 11.89
N ASP A 216 19.61 1.32 12.80
CA ASP A 216 18.97 1.29 14.11
C ASP A 216 17.49 1.62 14.04
N TYR A 217 17.07 2.39 13.04
CA TYR A 217 15.67 2.79 12.76
C TYR A 217 15.43 2.85 11.25
N ALA A 218 14.21 2.53 10.81
CA ALA A 218 13.80 2.74 9.43
C ALA A 218 12.52 3.59 9.35
N LEU A 219 12.54 4.58 8.48
CA LEU A 219 11.46 5.54 8.28
C LEU A 219 10.96 5.50 6.83
N ALA A 220 9.64 5.62 6.66
CA ALA A 220 9.01 5.87 5.37
C ALA A 220 7.86 6.87 5.51
N VAL A 221 7.60 7.62 4.45
CA VAL A 221 6.41 8.46 4.30
C VAL A 221 5.59 7.96 3.13
N HIS A 222 4.27 7.95 3.28
CA HIS A 222 3.35 7.62 2.20
C HIS A 222 2.33 8.75 1.99
N SER A 223 1.88 8.97 0.78
CA SER A 223 0.81 9.90 0.45
C SER A 223 -0.55 9.34 0.86
N ASP A 224 -1.49 10.20 1.25
CA ASP A 224 -2.87 9.80 1.56
C ASP A 224 -3.87 10.82 0.99
N PRO A 225 -4.70 10.43 0.00
CA PRO A 225 -5.69 11.31 -0.60
C PRO A 225 -6.90 11.61 0.31
N LEU A 226 -6.98 10.97 1.48
CA LEU A 226 -8.07 11.16 2.44
C LEU A 226 -7.77 12.24 3.48
N TYR A 227 -6.59 12.86 3.42
CA TYR A 227 -6.19 13.93 4.33
C TYR A 227 -5.83 15.21 3.56
N PRO A 228 -6.13 16.39 4.12
CA PRO A 228 -5.70 17.66 3.54
C PRO A 228 -4.19 17.86 3.72
N VAL A 229 -3.58 18.57 2.78
CA VAL A 229 -2.17 18.97 2.86
C VAL A 229 -1.85 19.68 4.18
N GLY A 230 -0.63 19.52 4.67
CA GLY A 230 -0.23 20.05 5.98
C GLY A 230 -0.65 19.18 7.16
N THR A 231 -1.37 18.09 6.91
CA THR A 231 -1.75 17.12 7.95
C THR A 231 -1.11 15.76 7.71
N LEU A 232 -1.05 14.94 8.74
CA LEU A 232 -0.58 13.57 8.64
C LEU A 232 -1.30 12.62 9.61
N GLY A 233 -1.22 11.32 9.30
CA GLY A 233 -1.76 10.26 10.14
C GLY A 233 -0.79 9.10 10.28
N PHE A 234 -0.81 8.44 11.43
CA PHE A 234 -0.08 7.20 11.67
C PHE A 234 -0.80 6.34 12.71
N SER A 235 -0.46 5.07 12.77
CA SER A 235 -0.87 4.16 13.85
C SER A 235 0.32 3.78 14.71
N GLU A 236 0.09 3.63 16.01
CA GLU A 236 1.02 2.97 16.92
C GLU A 236 0.75 1.46 16.84
N GLY A 237 1.73 0.66 16.45
CA GLY A 237 1.57 -0.76 16.16
C GLY A 237 1.07 -1.04 14.75
N LEU A 238 0.02 -1.86 14.60
CA LEU A 238 -0.48 -2.28 13.28
C LEU A 238 -0.85 -1.09 12.41
N ALA A 239 -0.24 -1.00 11.23
CA ALA A 239 -0.53 0.01 10.21
C ALA A 239 -1.22 -0.57 8.97
N MET A 240 -0.71 -1.69 8.45
CA MET A 240 -1.22 -2.32 7.23
C MET A 240 -1.18 -3.85 7.36
N ALA A 241 -2.09 -4.54 6.66
CA ALA A 241 -2.17 -5.99 6.67
C ALA A 241 -0.99 -6.65 5.93
N ASN A 242 -0.82 -7.96 6.13
CA ASN A 242 -0.01 -8.77 5.25
C ASN A 242 -0.71 -9.02 3.91
N SER A 243 0.05 -9.49 2.93
CA SER A 243 -0.49 -9.94 1.64
C SER A 243 0.06 -11.32 1.32
N ASP A 244 -0.85 -12.24 0.97
CA ASP A 244 -0.53 -13.53 0.39
C ASP A 244 -1.27 -13.72 -0.92
N THR A 245 -0.60 -14.33 -1.90
CA THR A 245 -1.20 -14.84 -3.14
C THR A 245 -1.30 -16.36 -3.06
N VAL A 246 -2.48 -16.89 -3.36
CA VAL A 246 -2.75 -18.34 -3.36
C VAL A 246 -3.35 -18.76 -4.69
N ASP A 247 -2.70 -19.73 -5.35
CA ASP A 247 -3.22 -20.40 -6.54
C ASP A 247 -3.84 -21.74 -6.14
N ILE A 248 -5.03 -22.05 -6.67
CA ILE A 248 -5.66 -23.37 -6.53
C ILE A 248 -5.91 -23.95 -7.91
N LEU A 249 -5.27 -25.05 -8.24
CA LEU A 249 -5.58 -25.84 -9.44
C LEU A 249 -6.59 -26.94 -9.09
N VAL A 250 -7.83 -26.71 -9.50
CA VAL A 250 -8.94 -27.64 -9.28
C VAL A 250 -8.95 -28.65 -10.43
N LYS A 251 -8.70 -29.91 -10.11
CA LYS A 251 -8.62 -31.01 -11.08
C LYS A 251 -9.97 -31.72 -11.23
N GLY A 252 -10.28 -32.11 -12.46
CA GLY A 252 -11.46 -32.87 -12.81
C GLY A 252 -11.17 -33.97 -13.84
N LYS A 253 -12.24 -34.42 -14.50
CA LYS A 253 -12.18 -35.33 -15.64
C LYS A 253 -13.09 -34.77 -16.73
N GLY A 254 -12.50 -34.24 -17.78
CA GLY A 254 -13.20 -33.62 -18.88
C GLY A 254 -14.03 -34.60 -19.72
N GLY A 255 -14.92 -34.04 -20.57
CA GLY A 255 -15.74 -34.83 -21.47
C GLY A 255 -16.81 -34.00 -22.16
N HIS A 256 -17.76 -34.70 -22.78
CA HIS A 256 -18.87 -34.04 -23.49
C HIS A 256 -19.87 -33.47 -22.50
N GLY A 257 -20.26 -32.19 -22.67
CA GLY A 257 -21.18 -31.50 -21.77
C GLY A 257 -22.57 -32.16 -21.61
N ALA A 258 -23.00 -32.96 -22.59
CA ALA A 258 -24.26 -33.75 -22.51
C ALA A 258 -24.12 -35.08 -21.76
N SER A 259 -22.89 -35.47 -21.35
CA SER A 259 -22.58 -36.71 -20.64
C SER A 259 -21.86 -36.47 -19.31
N PRO A 260 -22.38 -35.61 -18.41
CA PRO A 260 -21.69 -35.24 -17.19
C PRO A 260 -21.48 -36.40 -16.22
N HIS A 261 -22.29 -37.43 -16.28
CA HIS A 261 -22.26 -38.62 -15.42
C HIS A 261 -21.00 -39.50 -15.59
N VAL A 262 -20.23 -39.33 -16.68
CA VAL A 262 -18.95 -40.05 -16.92
C VAL A 262 -17.73 -39.11 -16.73
N THR A 263 -17.95 -37.91 -16.25
CA THR A 263 -16.95 -36.87 -16.02
C THR A 263 -16.85 -36.51 -14.54
N ILE A 264 -15.90 -35.65 -14.21
CA ILE A 264 -15.84 -34.91 -12.93
C ILE A 264 -15.67 -33.45 -13.32
N ASP A 265 -16.74 -32.65 -13.16
CA ASP A 265 -16.77 -31.28 -13.64
C ASP A 265 -16.01 -30.33 -12.70
N PRO A 266 -14.81 -29.85 -13.08
CA PRO A 266 -14.02 -28.97 -12.24
C PRO A 266 -14.59 -27.54 -12.18
N ILE A 267 -15.48 -27.11 -13.09
CA ILE A 267 -16.14 -25.81 -13.04
C ILE A 267 -17.14 -25.79 -11.87
N VAL A 268 -17.98 -26.80 -11.76
CA VAL A 268 -18.94 -26.93 -10.65
C VAL A 268 -18.19 -27.06 -9.32
N LEU A 269 -17.10 -27.84 -9.28
CA LEU A 269 -16.28 -28.00 -8.10
C LEU A 269 -15.60 -26.67 -7.70
N ALA A 270 -15.04 -25.93 -8.64
CA ALA A 270 -14.43 -24.63 -8.40
C ALA A 270 -15.43 -23.61 -7.85
N ALA A 271 -16.64 -23.57 -8.42
CA ALA A 271 -17.71 -22.70 -7.92
C ALA A 271 -18.07 -23.02 -6.46
N ARG A 272 -18.15 -24.32 -6.10
CA ARG A 272 -18.37 -24.76 -4.72
C ARG A 272 -17.20 -24.33 -3.80
N ILE A 273 -15.97 -24.54 -4.22
CA ILE A 273 -14.78 -24.10 -3.45
C ILE A 273 -14.86 -22.59 -3.19
N VAL A 274 -15.18 -21.77 -4.20
CA VAL A 274 -15.31 -20.30 -4.03
C VAL A 274 -16.32 -19.95 -2.94
N LEU A 275 -17.47 -20.62 -2.90
CA LEU A 275 -18.51 -20.38 -1.88
C LEU A 275 -18.06 -20.88 -0.50
N ASP A 276 -17.49 -22.07 -0.42
CA ASP A 276 -17.06 -22.67 0.84
C ASP A 276 -15.89 -21.85 1.48
N LEU A 277 -15.01 -21.27 0.69
CA LEU A 277 -13.93 -20.39 1.18
C LEU A 277 -14.45 -19.14 1.91
N GLN A 278 -15.65 -18.64 1.58
CA GLN A 278 -16.24 -17.50 2.28
C GLN A 278 -16.55 -17.81 3.75
N THR A 279 -16.67 -19.10 4.11
CA THR A 279 -16.92 -19.53 5.49
C THR A 279 -15.72 -19.29 6.40
N ILE A 280 -14.49 -19.21 5.86
CA ILE A 280 -13.30 -18.88 6.63
C ILE A 280 -13.48 -17.56 7.36
N VAL A 281 -13.91 -16.51 6.66
CA VAL A 281 -14.14 -15.19 7.24
C VAL A 281 -15.40 -15.19 8.09
N SER A 282 -16.50 -15.78 7.59
CA SER A 282 -17.79 -15.63 8.25
C SER A 282 -18.03 -16.60 9.41
N ARG A 283 -17.28 -17.71 9.53
CA ARG A 283 -17.52 -18.79 10.51
C ARG A 283 -16.29 -19.28 11.27
N GLU A 284 -15.08 -19.08 10.76
CA GLU A 284 -13.86 -19.61 11.33
C GLU A 284 -12.92 -18.51 11.85
N THR A 285 -13.25 -17.24 11.59
CA THR A 285 -12.46 -16.09 12.04
C THR A 285 -13.20 -15.35 13.15
N ASP A 286 -12.49 -14.93 14.19
CA ASP A 286 -13.04 -14.04 15.21
C ASP A 286 -13.55 -12.75 14.53
N PRO A 287 -14.80 -12.32 14.77
CA PRO A 287 -15.32 -11.08 14.19
C PRO A 287 -14.49 -9.82 14.45
N LEU A 288 -13.61 -9.84 15.46
CA LEU A 288 -12.70 -8.75 15.77
C LEU A 288 -11.33 -8.87 15.07
N ASP A 289 -11.04 -10.02 14.44
CA ASP A 289 -9.83 -10.23 13.63
C ASP A 289 -10.11 -9.84 12.16
N PRO A 290 -9.50 -8.78 11.62
CA PRO A 290 -9.67 -8.44 10.22
C PRO A 290 -9.02 -9.51 9.30
N VAL A 291 -9.84 -10.13 8.45
CA VAL A 291 -9.39 -11.10 7.43
C VAL A 291 -10.10 -10.83 6.12
N VAL A 292 -9.34 -10.87 5.02
CA VAL A 292 -9.86 -10.82 3.65
C VAL A 292 -9.44 -12.10 2.92
N VAL A 293 -10.40 -12.80 2.31
CA VAL A 293 -10.17 -13.90 1.36
C VAL A 293 -10.95 -13.58 0.11
N THR A 294 -10.25 -13.17 -0.95
CA THR A 294 -10.87 -12.81 -2.21
C THR A 294 -10.38 -13.74 -3.32
N VAL A 295 -11.29 -14.43 -4.00
CA VAL A 295 -11.01 -15.10 -5.27
C VAL A 295 -11.09 -14.06 -6.37
N GLY A 296 -9.92 -13.57 -6.82
CA GLY A 296 -9.81 -12.48 -7.80
C GLY A 296 -9.95 -12.96 -9.24
N SER A 297 -9.64 -14.25 -9.50
CA SER A 297 -9.80 -14.80 -10.84
C SER A 297 -10.19 -16.28 -10.82
N ILE A 298 -10.95 -16.68 -11.86
CA ILE A 298 -11.33 -18.06 -12.13
C ILE A 298 -11.19 -18.31 -13.64
N HIS A 299 -10.38 -19.29 -14.01
CA HIS A 299 -10.12 -19.64 -15.40
C HIS A 299 -10.30 -21.13 -15.66
N GLY A 300 -11.16 -21.48 -16.59
CA GLY A 300 -11.39 -22.87 -16.99
C GLY A 300 -12.46 -23.00 -18.08
N GLY A 301 -12.30 -24.02 -18.91
CA GLY A 301 -13.18 -24.29 -20.04
C GLY A 301 -12.88 -23.40 -21.27
N THR A 302 -13.27 -23.90 -22.45
CA THR A 302 -13.03 -23.21 -23.73
C THR A 302 -14.31 -23.11 -24.57
N LYS A 303 -15.29 -23.98 -24.30
CA LYS A 303 -16.53 -24.05 -25.09
C LYS A 303 -17.68 -24.60 -24.23
N HIS A 304 -18.88 -24.10 -24.45
CA HIS A 304 -20.08 -24.40 -23.65
C HIS A 304 -20.50 -25.88 -23.58
N ASN A 305 -20.09 -26.71 -24.52
CA ASN A 305 -20.42 -28.12 -24.59
C ASN A 305 -19.26 -29.08 -24.26
N ILE A 306 -18.18 -28.55 -23.66
CA ILE A 306 -17.00 -29.31 -23.23
C ILE A 306 -16.77 -29.07 -21.75
N ILE A 307 -16.74 -30.15 -20.95
CA ILE A 307 -16.27 -30.12 -19.57
C ILE A 307 -14.76 -30.17 -19.60
N PRO A 308 -14.03 -29.20 -18.99
CA PRO A 308 -12.57 -29.17 -19.01
C PRO A 308 -11.97 -30.19 -18.03
N ASN A 309 -10.63 -30.38 -18.09
CA ASN A 309 -9.90 -31.22 -17.13
C ASN A 309 -9.54 -30.48 -15.84
N GLU A 310 -9.52 -29.14 -15.88
CA GLU A 310 -9.07 -28.32 -14.75
C GLU A 310 -9.65 -26.92 -14.77
N VAL A 311 -9.64 -26.27 -13.59
CA VAL A 311 -9.95 -24.84 -13.39
C VAL A 311 -8.90 -24.26 -12.46
N LYS A 312 -8.36 -23.08 -12.80
CA LYS A 312 -7.44 -22.34 -11.96
C LYS A 312 -8.21 -21.23 -11.22
N LEU A 313 -8.02 -21.14 -9.90
CA LEU A 313 -8.43 -20.03 -9.05
C LEU A 313 -7.21 -19.26 -8.57
N GLN A 314 -7.28 -17.95 -8.53
CA GLN A 314 -6.24 -17.09 -7.93
C GLN A 314 -6.87 -16.22 -6.84
N LEU A 315 -6.23 -16.24 -5.67
CA LEU A 315 -6.74 -15.58 -4.47
C LEU A 315 -5.74 -14.58 -3.94
N THR A 316 -6.25 -13.47 -3.39
CA THR A 316 -5.49 -12.67 -2.43
C THR A 316 -6.04 -12.90 -1.02
N VAL A 317 -5.12 -13.05 -0.07
CA VAL A 317 -5.42 -13.24 1.35
C VAL A 317 -4.77 -12.12 2.14
N ARG A 318 -5.54 -11.49 3.03
CA ARG A 318 -5.05 -10.43 3.91
C ARG A 318 -5.36 -10.79 5.35
N THR A 319 -4.37 -10.69 6.22
CA THR A 319 -4.52 -10.89 7.67
C THR A 319 -3.62 -9.90 8.41
N THR A 320 -3.76 -9.83 9.72
CA THR A 320 -3.00 -8.85 10.52
C THR A 320 -1.96 -9.50 11.42
N THR A 321 -2.05 -10.81 11.65
CA THR A 321 -1.09 -11.55 12.49
C THR A 321 -0.64 -12.84 11.82
N THR A 322 0.57 -13.30 12.14
CA THR A 322 1.09 -14.59 11.66
C THR A 322 0.18 -15.75 12.07
N GLY A 323 -0.35 -15.75 13.30
CA GLY A 323 -1.24 -16.82 13.77
C GLY A 323 -2.54 -16.90 12.97
N THR A 324 -3.16 -15.76 12.67
CA THR A 324 -4.37 -15.69 11.84
C THR A 324 -4.06 -16.10 10.40
N ARG A 325 -2.94 -15.64 9.83
CA ARG A 325 -2.45 -16.06 8.50
C ARG A 325 -2.35 -17.58 8.40
N ASP A 326 -1.66 -18.22 9.33
CA ASP A 326 -1.42 -19.66 9.30
C ASP A 326 -2.75 -20.46 9.39
N ARG A 327 -3.70 -20.00 10.21
CA ARG A 327 -5.04 -20.60 10.29
C ARG A 327 -5.79 -20.47 8.96
N VAL A 328 -5.80 -19.29 8.36
CA VAL A 328 -6.51 -19.02 7.10
C VAL A 328 -5.93 -19.84 5.95
N LEU A 329 -4.60 -19.88 5.79
CA LEU A 329 -3.96 -20.65 4.71
C LEU A 329 -4.21 -22.15 4.87
N LYS A 330 -4.17 -22.69 6.11
CA LYS A 330 -4.55 -24.09 6.40
C LYS A 330 -6.03 -24.36 6.11
N ALA A 331 -6.91 -23.40 6.40
CA ALA A 331 -8.34 -23.53 6.12
C ALA A 331 -8.61 -23.56 4.61
N ILE A 332 -7.93 -22.73 3.82
CA ILE A 332 -8.03 -22.75 2.34
C ILE A 332 -7.68 -24.14 1.78
N ASP A 333 -6.54 -24.69 2.18
CA ASP A 333 -6.10 -26.02 1.75
C ASP A 333 -7.10 -27.12 2.16
N ARG A 334 -7.55 -27.11 3.41
CA ARG A 334 -8.52 -28.05 3.96
C ARG A 334 -9.86 -28.00 3.22
N ILE A 335 -10.40 -26.80 3.00
CA ILE A 335 -11.71 -26.61 2.33
C ILE A 335 -11.62 -27.08 0.88
N ALA A 336 -10.59 -26.68 0.15
CA ALA A 336 -10.41 -27.09 -1.23
C ALA A 336 -10.33 -28.63 -1.38
N LYS A 337 -9.56 -29.30 -0.50
CA LYS A 337 -9.45 -30.76 -0.48
C LYS A 337 -10.75 -31.45 -0.07
N ALA A 338 -11.48 -30.92 0.92
CA ALA A 338 -12.75 -31.47 1.37
C ALA A 338 -13.83 -31.38 0.28
N ALA A 339 -13.90 -30.26 -0.45
CA ALA A 339 -14.82 -30.08 -1.57
C ALA A 339 -14.52 -31.09 -2.70
N ALA A 340 -13.24 -31.31 -3.03
CA ALA A 340 -12.83 -32.27 -4.04
C ALA A 340 -13.16 -33.71 -3.62
N LEU A 341 -12.94 -34.08 -2.38
CA LEU A 341 -13.32 -35.39 -1.83
C LEU A 341 -14.83 -35.62 -1.97
N GLY A 342 -15.64 -34.62 -1.61
CA GLY A 342 -17.11 -34.67 -1.75
C GLY A 342 -17.62 -34.76 -3.20
N ALA A 343 -16.80 -34.38 -4.17
CA ALA A 343 -17.07 -34.48 -5.61
C ALA A 343 -16.45 -35.72 -6.26
N ASN A 344 -15.82 -36.60 -5.49
CA ASN A 344 -15.02 -37.71 -5.97
C ASN A 344 -13.96 -37.30 -7.03
N ALA A 345 -13.39 -36.10 -6.83
CA ALA A 345 -12.41 -35.48 -7.69
C ALA A 345 -10.98 -35.73 -7.15
N PRO A 346 -9.95 -35.65 -8.01
CA PRO A 346 -8.57 -35.60 -7.56
C PRO A 346 -8.35 -34.42 -6.62
N ALA A 347 -7.42 -34.58 -5.65
CA ALA A 347 -7.08 -33.50 -4.75
C ALA A 347 -6.57 -32.28 -5.53
N PRO A 348 -7.03 -31.07 -5.22
CA PRO A 348 -6.54 -29.85 -5.84
C PRO A 348 -5.10 -29.56 -5.40
N GLU A 349 -4.36 -28.86 -6.24
CA GLU A 349 -3.07 -28.31 -5.87
C GLU A 349 -3.26 -26.90 -5.31
N VAL A 350 -2.92 -26.68 -4.05
CA VAL A 350 -2.97 -25.39 -3.39
C VAL A 350 -1.54 -24.88 -3.20
N LYS A 351 -1.21 -23.78 -3.87
CA LYS A 351 0.13 -23.18 -3.84
C LYS A 351 0.06 -21.77 -3.26
N VAL A 352 0.77 -21.54 -2.16
CA VAL A 352 1.00 -20.20 -1.59
C VAL A 352 2.28 -19.65 -2.20
N SER A 353 2.23 -18.47 -2.82
CA SER A 353 3.40 -17.80 -3.36
C SER A 353 4.25 -17.25 -2.21
N LEU A 354 5.52 -17.62 -2.15
CA LEU A 354 6.48 -17.04 -1.20
C LEU A 354 7.09 -15.74 -1.71
N ASP A 355 7.11 -15.55 -3.02
CA ASP A 355 7.69 -14.37 -3.66
C ASP A 355 6.73 -13.17 -3.64
N GLU A 356 5.42 -13.44 -3.61
CA GLU A 356 4.35 -12.44 -3.54
C GLU A 356 3.76 -12.31 -2.11
N PHE A 357 4.52 -12.68 -1.11
CA PHE A 357 4.16 -12.49 0.29
C PHE A 357 4.85 -11.26 0.86
N THR A 358 4.12 -10.46 1.65
CA THR A 358 4.73 -9.47 2.54
C THR A 358 4.09 -9.53 3.92
N PRO A 359 4.89 -9.41 5.00
CA PRO A 359 4.34 -9.39 6.36
C PRO A 359 3.51 -8.13 6.62
N ALA A 360 2.67 -8.19 7.65
CA ALA A 360 1.93 -7.01 8.11
C ALA A 360 2.90 -5.92 8.57
N THR A 361 2.56 -4.66 8.27
CA THR A 361 3.38 -3.52 8.66
C THR A 361 3.01 -3.10 10.08
N TYR A 362 3.94 -3.27 10.99
CA TYR A 362 3.85 -2.83 12.37
C TYR A 362 4.80 -1.68 12.63
N ASN A 363 4.27 -0.50 12.89
CA ASN A 363 5.06 0.59 13.43
C ASN A 363 5.55 0.24 14.85
N ASP A 364 6.83 0.41 15.09
CA ASP A 364 7.36 0.34 16.45
C ASP A 364 6.68 1.40 17.32
N ILE A 365 6.13 0.99 18.46
CA ILE A 365 5.27 1.85 19.28
C ILE A 365 6.07 3.04 19.85
N ASP A 366 7.29 2.80 20.33
CA ASP A 366 8.10 3.86 20.94
C ASP A 366 8.63 4.83 19.88
N LEU A 367 9.02 4.32 18.71
CA LEU A 367 9.43 5.13 17.57
C LEU A 367 8.25 5.97 17.05
N ALA A 368 7.06 5.38 16.92
CA ALA A 368 5.85 6.07 16.50
C ALA A 368 5.45 7.18 17.49
N LYS A 369 5.51 6.92 18.79
CA LYS A 369 5.27 7.93 19.84
C LYS A 369 6.29 9.07 19.78
N LYS A 370 7.58 8.74 19.64
CA LYS A 370 8.68 9.71 19.54
C LYS A 370 8.50 10.63 18.33
N CYS A 371 8.27 10.05 17.14
CA CYS A 371 8.07 10.81 15.91
C CYS A 371 6.72 11.57 15.95
N GLY A 372 5.65 10.93 16.41
CA GLY A 372 4.32 11.54 16.52
C GLY A 372 4.29 12.74 17.49
N GLY A 373 5.01 12.67 18.61
CA GLY A 373 5.22 13.81 19.51
C GLY A 373 5.88 14.97 18.79
N LEU A 374 6.98 14.71 18.09
CA LEU A 374 7.69 15.71 17.28
C LEU A 374 6.79 16.29 16.18
N PHE A 375 5.99 15.47 15.50
CA PHE A 375 5.10 15.96 14.44
C PHE A 375 4.02 16.91 14.97
N ARG A 376 3.51 16.66 16.18
CA ARG A 376 2.59 17.61 16.85
C ARG A 376 3.26 18.94 17.22
N GLU A 377 4.55 18.91 17.56
CA GLU A 377 5.34 20.11 17.80
C GLU A 377 5.57 20.94 16.52
N ILE A 378 5.67 20.28 15.36
CA ILE A 378 5.96 20.90 14.06
C ILE A 378 4.71 21.43 13.36
N LEU A 379 3.62 20.64 13.35
CA LEU A 379 2.45 20.89 12.54
C LEU A 379 1.23 21.36 13.36
N GLY A 380 1.30 21.34 14.68
CA GLY A 380 0.15 21.47 15.56
C GLY A 380 -0.56 20.14 15.81
N ALA A 381 -1.16 19.99 16.98
CA ALA A 381 -1.78 18.73 17.41
C ALA A 381 -3.00 18.36 16.54
N GLU A 382 -3.73 19.35 16.08
CA GLU A 382 -4.91 19.20 15.22
C GLU A 382 -4.56 18.65 13.81
N SER A 383 -3.33 18.87 13.37
CA SER A 383 -2.84 18.40 12.07
C SER A 383 -2.28 16.97 12.13
N VAL A 384 -2.19 16.36 13.32
CA VAL A 384 -1.53 15.05 13.52
C VAL A 384 -2.49 14.02 14.11
N ARG A 385 -2.85 13.03 13.31
CA ARG A 385 -3.77 11.95 13.67
C ARG A 385 -3.00 10.70 14.07
N GLY A 386 -2.65 10.57 15.36
CA GLY A 386 -1.91 9.43 15.92
C GLY A 386 -2.74 8.16 16.15
N ASN A 387 -4.00 8.13 15.70
CA ASN A 387 -4.92 7.02 15.84
C ASN A 387 -5.49 6.58 14.47
N ARG A 388 -4.70 6.69 13.41
CA ARG A 388 -5.10 6.21 12.09
C ARG A 388 -5.46 4.73 12.19
N LYS A 389 -6.65 4.37 11.70
CA LYS A 389 -7.07 2.96 11.67
C LYS A 389 -6.18 2.18 10.71
N PRO A 390 -5.78 0.95 11.06
CA PRO A 390 -5.10 0.06 10.14
C PRO A 390 -5.93 -0.18 8.87
N VAL A 391 -5.24 -0.41 7.76
CA VAL A 391 -5.89 -0.73 6.49
C VAL A 391 -5.52 -2.14 6.04
N MET A 392 -6.39 -2.75 5.22
CA MET A 392 -6.14 -4.10 4.65
C MET A 392 -5.26 -4.06 3.38
N GLY A 393 -4.76 -2.88 2.98
CA GLY A 393 -3.65 -2.74 2.04
C GLY A 393 -2.39 -3.35 2.62
N ALA A 394 -1.44 -3.69 1.77
CA ALA A 394 -0.13 -4.21 2.16
C ALA A 394 0.96 -3.26 1.69
N GLU A 395 2.12 -3.33 2.33
CA GLU A 395 3.28 -2.47 2.07
C GLU A 395 4.55 -3.26 2.43
N ASP A 396 5.46 -3.42 1.48
CA ASP A 396 6.64 -4.26 1.67
C ASP A 396 7.75 -3.59 2.47
N PHE A 397 7.60 -2.30 2.83
CA PHE A 397 8.42 -1.63 3.84
C PHE A 397 8.47 -2.39 5.17
N SER A 398 7.43 -3.17 5.47
CA SER A 398 7.39 -4.07 6.63
C SER A 398 8.60 -5.00 6.73
N ARG A 399 9.19 -5.40 5.60
CA ARG A 399 10.36 -6.30 5.56
C ARG A 399 11.62 -5.69 6.14
N TYR A 400 11.72 -4.36 6.17
CA TYR A 400 12.88 -3.71 6.82
C TYR A 400 12.89 -3.85 8.34
N SER A 401 11.79 -4.37 8.94
CA SER A 401 11.80 -4.81 10.34
C SER A 401 12.53 -6.15 10.56
N GLU A 402 12.87 -6.86 9.48
CA GLU A 402 13.66 -8.08 9.56
C GLU A 402 15.00 -7.78 10.26
N GLY A 403 15.37 -8.63 11.22
CA GLY A 403 16.54 -8.36 12.08
C GLY A 403 16.25 -7.43 13.26
N LYS A 404 14.96 -7.19 13.57
CA LYS A 404 14.47 -6.40 14.73
C LYS A 404 14.76 -4.90 14.62
N THR A 405 14.90 -4.37 13.41
CA THR A 405 14.99 -2.92 13.21
C THR A 405 13.61 -2.29 13.46
N PRO A 406 13.47 -1.34 14.40
CA PRO A 406 12.26 -0.56 14.56
C PRO A 406 11.91 0.19 13.28
N ILE A 407 10.70 0.02 12.77
CA ILE A 407 10.21 0.70 11.56
C ILE A 407 9.09 1.66 11.91
N PHE A 408 8.94 2.73 11.14
CA PHE A 408 7.84 3.67 11.24
C PHE A 408 7.47 4.23 9.88
N ILE A 409 6.23 3.94 9.44
CA ILE A 409 5.61 4.55 8.27
C ILE A 409 4.47 5.45 8.72
N TYR A 410 4.37 6.64 8.11
CA TYR A 410 3.30 7.60 8.35
C TYR A 410 2.78 8.16 7.03
N PHE A 411 1.58 8.72 7.06
CA PHE A 411 0.82 9.09 5.87
C PHE A 411 0.58 10.59 5.87
N ILE A 412 0.99 11.30 4.81
CA ILE A 412 0.79 12.75 4.64
C ILE A 412 -0.39 13.04 3.73
N GLY A 413 -1.15 14.09 4.07
CA GLY A 413 -2.26 14.55 3.26
C GLY A 413 -1.81 15.17 1.94
N THR A 414 -2.60 14.93 0.88
CA THR A 414 -2.25 15.34 -0.49
C THR A 414 -3.32 16.13 -1.22
N ILE A 415 -4.48 16.37 -0.61
CA ILE A 415 -5.58 17.15 -1.21
C ILE A 415 -5.72 18.52 -0.56
N SER A 416 -6.42 19.45 -1.22
CA SER A 416 -6.72 20.75 -0.60
C SER A 416 -7.72 20.61 0.55
N GLN A 417 -7.65 21.52 1.52
CA GLN A 417 -8.63 21.59 2.60
C GLN A 417 -10.06 21.74 2.05
N GLU A 418 -10.24 22.54 1.00
CA GLU A 418 -11.55 22.74 0.34
C GLU A 418 -12.13 21.42 -0.20
N LYS A 419 -11.32 20.61 -0.91
CA LYS A 419 -11.75 19.28 -1.40
C LYS A 419 -12.08 18.35 -0.24
N TYR A 420 -11.26 18.36 0.81
CA TYR A 420 -11.51 17.57 2.00
C TYR A 420 -12.85 17.93 2.65
N ASP A 421 -13.10 19.23 2.88
CA ASP A 421 -14.34 19.73 3.52
C ASP A 421 -15.57 19.44 2.64
N ALA A 422 -15.43 19.61 1.32
CA ALA A 422 -16.49 19.27 0.38
C ALA A 422 -16.87 17.78 0.45
N ALA A 423 -15.88 16.90 0.57
CA ALA A 423 -16.10 15.44 0.63
C ALA A 423 -16.74 14.97 1.96
N GLN A 424 -16.78 15.81 3.00
CA GLN A 424 -17.46 15.46 4.26
C GLN A 424 -18.99 15.62 4.18
N LYS A 425 -19.52 16.22 3.12
CA LYS A 425 -20.96 16.40 2.94
C LYS A 425 -21.61 15.06 2.56
N PRO A 426 -22.81 14.73 3.06
CA PRO A 426 -23.47 13.44 2.81
C PRO A 426 -23.63 13.07 1.32
N GLU A 427 -23.93 14.07 0.48
CA GLU A 427 -24.16 13.91 -0.97
C GLU A 427 -22.89 14.11 -1.82
N ALA A 428 -21.73 14.27 -1.20
CA ALA A 428 -20.49 14.56 -1.94
C ALA A 428 -20.01 13.33 -2.71
N PRO A 429 -19.47 13.50 -3.93
CA PRO A 429 -18.79 12.43 -4.61
C PRO A 429 -17.55 12.00 -3.79
N ARG A 430 -17.24 10.70 -3.84
CA ARG A 430 -16.02 10.19 -3.19
C ARG A 430 -14.79 10.85 -3.80
N LEU A 431 -13.82 11.17 -2.95
CA LEU A 431 -12.50 11.59 -3.42
C LEU A 431 -11.86 10.48 -4.24
N PRO A 432 -11.16 10.80 -5.34
CA PRO A 432 -10.32 9.83 -6.02
C PRO A 432 -9.29 9.25 -5.04
N GLY A 433 -9.36 7.93 -4.87
CA GLY A 433 -8.39 7.20 -4.05
C GLY A 433 -7.07 6.96 -4.79
N MET A 434 -6.08 6.45 -4.07
CA MET A 434 -4.91 5.82 -4.69
C MET A 434 -5.36 4.67 -5.61
N HIS A 435 -4.52 4.32 -6.59
CA HIS A 435 -4.79 3.30 -7.61
C HIS A 435 -6.00 3.65 -8.53
N THR A 436 -6.36 4.93 -8.63
CA THR A 436 -7.35 5.43 -9.59
C THR A 436 -6.70 6.33 -10.63
N ASP A 437 -7.29 6.39 -11.81
CA ASP A 437 -6.83 7.20 -12.93
C ASP A 437 -6.98 8.73 -12.73
N ALA A 438 -7.71 9.12 -11.69
CA ALA A 438 -7.98 10.51 -11.32
C ALA A 438 -7.25 10.98 -10.05
N TYR A 439 -6.34 10.19 -9.49
CA TYR A 439 -5.54 10.59 -8.33
C TYR A 439 -4.59 11.73 -8.68
N ALA A 440 -4.76 12.89 -8.08
CA ALA A 440 -4.00 14.12 -8.36
C ALA A 440 -3.58 14.81 -7.07
N PRO A 441 -2.42 14.48 -6.48
CA PRO A 441 -1.92 15.12 -5.28
C PRO A 441 -1.52 16.57 -5.55
N LEU A 442 -1.58 17.44 -4.52
CA LEU A 442 -1.02 18.77 -4.55
C LEU A 442 0.49 18.70 -4.28
N PRO A 443 1.38 18.94 -5.26
CA PRO A 443 2.79 18.59 -5.10
C PRO A 443 3.50 19.44 -4.06
N GLU A 444 3.50 20.77 -4.18
CA GLU A 444 4.30 21.64 -3.31
C GLU A 444 4.00 21.45 -1.82
N PRO A 445 2.74 21.57 -1.34
CA PRO A 445 2.46 21.46 0.09
C PRO A 445 2.67 20.03 0.63
N SER A 446 2.46 19.00 -0.20
CA SER A 446 2.73 17.61 0.17
C SER A 446 4.23 17.36 0.34
N ILE A 447 5.05 17.80 -0.62
CA ILE A 447 6.51 17.70 -0.56
C ILE A 447 7.04 18.48 0.66
N ARG A 448 6.54 19.71 0.91
CA ARG A 448 6.91 20.48 2.11
C ARG A 448 6.66 19.71 3.39
N THR A 449 5.49 19.09 3.51
CA THR A 449 5.13 18.30 4.69
C THR A 449 6.06 17.09 4.83
N GLY A 450 6.27 16.35 3.74
CA GLY A 450 7.16 15.19 3.72
C GLY A 450 8.60 15.54 4.12
N VAL A 451 9.19 16.57 3.51
CA VAL A 451 10.57 17.01 3.81
C VAL A 451 10.72 17.49 5.25
N ARG A 452 9.80 18.35 5.73
CA ARG A 452 9.82 18.84 7.13
C ARG A 452 9.81 17.69 8.13
N THR A 453 8.82 16.84 8.01
CA THR A 453 8.58 15.76 8.99
C THR A 453 9.70 14.72 8.94
N MET A 454 10.14 14.31 7.76
CA MET A 454 11.19 13.32 7.61
C MET A 454 12.56 13.86 8.06
N SER A 455 12.93 15.09 7.67
CA SER A 455 14.19 15.69 8.09
C SER A 455 14.28 15.84 9.59
N LEU A 456 13.24 16.33 10.24
CA LEU A 456 13.22 16.53 11.69
C LEU A 456 13.13 15.22 12.46
N ALA A 457 12.43 14.21 11.95
CA ALA A 457 12.42 12.86 12.52
C ALA A 457 13.82 12.23 12.46
N ALA A 458 14.51 12.35 11.32
CA ALA A 458 15.89 11.88 11.20
C ALA A 458 16.83 12.59 12.17
N MET A 459 16.79 13.93 12.27
CA MET A 459 17.60 14.69 13.23
C MET A 459 17.30 14.36 14.69
N LYS A 460 16.04 13.99 15.01
CA LYS A 460 15.63 13.57 16.37
C LYS A 460 16.22 12.21 16.75
N LEU A 461 16.41 11.34 15.75
CA LEU A 461 17.00 10.00 15.90
C LEU A 461 18.52 10.02 15.81
N LEU A 462 19.10 11.09 15.27
CA LEU A 462 20.52 11.31 15.07
C LEU A 462 21.01 12.50 15.94
N PRO A 463 20.90 12.44 17.27
CA PRO A 463 21.25 13.56 18.12
C PRO A 463 22.74 13.86 18.00
N LYS A 464 23.09 15.13 17.81
CA LYS A 464 24.46 15.58 17.97
C LYS A 464 24.76 15.74 19.47
N GLU A 465 25.71 14.95 19.98
CA GLU A 465 26.20 15.15 21.34
C GLU A 465 26.79 16.56 21.47
N LYS A 466 26.53 17.21 22.61
CA LYS A 466 26.98 18.57 22.90
C LYS A 466 28.48 18.63 23.12
#